data_07ae3284bab815d325aed04b20bfcf21
#
_entry.id   07ae3284bab815d325aed04b20bfcf21
#
_cell.length_a   1.000
_cell.length_b   1.000
_cell.length_c   1.000
_cell.angle_alpha   90.00
_cell.angle_beta   90.00
_cell.angle_gamma   90.00
#
_symmetry.space_group_name_H-M   'P 1'
#
loop_
_entity.id
_entity.type
_entity.pdbx_description
1 polymer ?
#
loop_
_entity_poly.entity_id
_entity_poly.type
_entity_poly.pdbx_seq_one_letter_code
_entity_poly.pdbx_strand_id
1 'polypeptide(L)'
;MLTFISKAQQIPITSQPLSNAYLYNPAAAGVQGYIDITLGGRQQWTGIENAPRTYYLYANSALGKNSGKDFSYLSLPVSNPGYYNQLAQSKPKVKHAIGGRVFADSYGAFSESGIGVDYAIHLPLKEKLYLSFGLGLQASNFYFDRSKAQVLDAFDPSYDQFLSGKESELLFNGRFGAYIYTDKLRIGYSINQLVQNSLTGETSASAYQGQKIHQFGNVSYRFDLNKIGLTPSAAILFAPHSPLSIYGGLIFDYNRLFLISAAYRNDESIVFGIGFTALKIFRLSYTYDFPMGDVQKVSSGSHELLLKVMLNRKNASDE
;
A
#
# COMPACT_ATOMS: atom_id res chain seq x y z
N MET A 1 14.68 0.21 35.71
CA MET A 1 13.58 -0.54 35.11
C MET A 1 12.88 0.41 34.15
N LEU A 2 13.22 0.35 32.86
CA LEU A 2 12.63 1.22 31.83
C LEU A 2 11.35 0.56 31.34
N THR A 3 10.22 1.07 31.77
CA THR A 3 8.90 0.71 31.25
C THR A 3 8.77 1.28 29.84
N PHE A 4 8.99 0.48 28.82
CA PHE A 4 8.62 0.80 27.46
C PHE A 4 7.09 0.72 27.37
N ILE A 5 6.42 1.86 27.46
CA ILE A 5 5.01 1.95 27.06
C ILE A 5 4.99 1.81 25.54
N SER A 6 4.85 0.59 25.05
CA SER A 6 4.65 0.31 23.62
C SER A 6 3.25 0.76 23.21
N LYS A 7 3.12 2.00 22.78
CA LYS A 7 1.89 2.51 22.15
C LYS A 7 2.01 2.35 20.63
N ALA A 8 1.92 1.11 20.17
CA ALA A 8 2.14 0.82 18.75
C ALA A 8 0.86 0.35 18.07
N GLN A 9 -0.03 1.28 17.75
CA GLN A 9 -1.01 1.06 16.68
C GLN A 9 -0.43 1.65 15.39
N GLN A 10 0.11 0.79 14.53
CA GLN A 10 0.68 1.18 13.23
C GLN A 10 -0.24 0.66 12.12
N ILE A 11 -0.37 1.46 11.03
CA ILE A 11 -0.90 0.90 9.78
C ILE A 11 0.01 -0.26 9.35
N PRO A 12 -0.56 -1.38 8.89
CA PRO A 12 0.24 -2.50 8.40
C PRO A 12 1.25 -2.04 7.35
N ILE A 13 2.54 -2.22 7.64
CA ILE A 13 3.62 -1.82 6.74
C ILE A 13 3.94 -3.02 5.84
N THR A 14 3.83 -2.85 4.53
CA THR A 14 4.31 -3.84 3.56
C THR A 14 5.84 -3.78 3.44
N SER A 15 6.46 -4.87 3.01
CA SER A 15 7.91 -4.94 2.77
C SER A 15 8.35 -3.99 1.66
N GLN A 16 7.47 -3.73 0.68
CA GLN A 16 7.72 -2.83 -0.44
C GLN A 16 6.60 -1.78 -0.58
N PRO A 17 6.56 -0.73 0.24
CA PRO A 17 5.49 0.26 0.21
C PRO A 17 5.38 0.99 -1.13
N LEU A 18 6.47 1.07 -1.89
CA LEU A 18 6.49 1.75 -3.19
C LEU A 18 5.92 0.91 -4.33
N SER A 19 6.01 -0.40 -4.24
CA SER A 19 5.32 -1.32 -5.17
C SER A 19 3.81 -1.33 -4.96
N ASN A 20 3.36 -0.93 -3.76
CA ASN A 20 1.98 -0.92 -3.30
C ASN A 20 1.51 0.48 -2.89
N ALA A 21 1.94 1.52 -3.61
CA ALA A 21 1.65 2.93 -3.27
C ALA A 21 0.15 3.22 -3.06
N TYR A 22 -0.74 2.52 -3.79
CA TYR A 22 -2.19 2.66 -3.63
C TYR A 22 -2.69 2.25 -2.24
N LEU A 23 -2.09 1.27 -1.57
CA LEU A 23 -2.48 0.91 -0.19
C LEU A 23 -2.35 2.10 0.77
N TYR A 24 -1.35 2.94 0.56
CA TYR A 24 -1.03 4.07 1.44
C TYR A 24 -1.64 5.37 0.96
N ASN A 25 -1.80 5.56 -0.36
CA ASN A 25 -2.20 6.83 -0.95
C ASN A 25 -3.37 6.67 -1.93
N PRO A 26 -4.56 7.19 -1.63
CA PRO A 26 -5.73 7.09 -2.52
C PRO A 26 -5.52 7.81 -3.85
N ALA A 27 -4.66 8.85 -3.92
CA ALA A 27 -4.34 9.54 -5.15
C ALA A 27 -3.49 8.71 -6.13
N ALA A 28 -2.93 7.58 -5.69
CA ALA A 28 -2.22 6.64 -6.54
C ALA A 28 -3.15 5.69 -7.32
N ALA A 29 -4.47 5.69 -7.05
CA ALA A 29 -5.44 4.93 -7.82
C ALA A 29 -5.36 5.30 -9.31
N GLY A 30 -5.31 4.32 -10.20
CA GLY A 30 -5.28 4.53 -11.65
C GLY A 30 -4.00 5.12 -12.25
N VAL A 31 -2.98 5.45 -11.43
CA VAL A 31 -1.68 6.01 -11.90
C VAL A 31 -0.97 5.05 -12.84
N GLN A 32 -1.15 3.75 -12.68
CA GLN A 32 -0.45 2.74 -13.48
C GLN A 32 -0.95 2.64 -14.92
N GLY A 33 -2.14 3.19 -15.25
CA GLY A 33 -2.72 3.16 -16.59
C GLY A 33 -3.29 1.80 -17.01
N TYR A 34 -3.36 0.83 -16.11
CA TYR A 34 -4.00 -0.48 -16.28
C TYR A 34 -4.88 -0.79 -15.06
N ILE A 35 -5.74 -1.81 -15.15
CA ILE A 35 -6.47 -2.32 -14.00
C ILE A 35 -5.48 -3.11 -13.15
N ASP A 36 -5.19 -2.61 -11.95
CA ASP A 36 -4.28 -3.23 -10.98
C ASP A 36 -5.11 -3.97 -9.93
N ILE A 37 -5.00 -5.30 -9.91
CA ILE A 37 -5.58 -6.16 -8.87
C ILE A 37 -4.41 -6.82 -8.15
N THR A 38 -4.30 -6.60 -6.86
CA THR A 38 -3.18 -7.14 -6.07
C THR A 38 -3.69 -7.83 -4.83
N LEU A 39 -3.29 -9.09 -4.66
CA LEU A 39 -3.45 -9.89 -3.44
C LEU A 39 -2.09 -9.96 -2.75
N GLY A 40 -2.05 -9.65 -1.47
CA GLY A 40 -0.85 -9.70 -0.65
C GLY A 40 -1.07 -10.42 0.67
N GLY A 41 -0.04 -11.13 1.11
CA GLY A 41 0.04 -11.73 2.43
C GLY A 41 1.41 -11.52 3.04
N ARG A 42 1.46 -11.01 4.27
CA ARG A 42 2.68 -10.75 5.02
C ARG A 42 2.62 -11.42 6.37
N GLN A 43 3.67 -12.15 6.71
CA GLN A 43 3.96 -12.68 8.05
C GLN A 43 5.17 -11.93 8.58
N GLN A 44 5.01 -11.13 9.63
CA GLN A 44 6.13 -10.45 10.29
C GLN A 44 6.72 -11.34 11.40
N TRP A 45 7.99 -11.10 11.69
CA TRP A 45 8.71 -11.65 12.85
C TRP A 45 8.46 -13.15 13.07
N THR A 46 8.72 -13.95 12.04
CA THR A 46 8.57 -15.41 12.10
C THR A 46 9.39 -15.98 13.26
N GLY A 47 8.78 -16.86 14.04
CA GLY A 47 9.35 -17.42 15.28
C GLY A 47 8.76 -16.81 16.56
N ILE A 48 8.10 -15.65 16.48
CA ILE A 48 7.40 -15.04 17.61
C ILE A 48 5.94 -15.52 17.62
N GLU A 49 5.46 -15.92 18.79
CA GLU A 49 4.06 -16.30 18.97
C GLU A 49 3.13 -15.09 18.78
N ASN A 50 2.00 -15.29 18.10
CA ASN A 50 1.04 -14.23 17.76
C ASN A 50 1.65 -13.03 17.02
N ALA A 51 2.77 -13.25 16.30
CA ALA A 51 3.41 -12.23 15.48
C ALA A 51 2.46 -11.67 14.41
N PRO A 52 2.65 -10.39 13.99
CA PRO A 52 1.75 -9.73 13.06
C PRO A 52 1.59 -10.47 11.74
N ARG A 53 0.34 -10.57 11.26
CA ARG A 53 -0.05 -11.13 9.96
C ARG A 53 -1.01 -10.20 9.28
N THR A 54 -0.69 -9.85 8.05
CA THR A 54 -1.51 -8.95 7.25
C THR A 54 -1.87 -9.61 5.93
N TYR A 55 -3.15 -9.62 5.58
CA TYR A 55 -3.65 -10.02 4.28
C TYR A 55 -4.42 -8.86 3.67
N TYR A 56 -4.25 -8.65 2.38
CA TYR A 56 -4.97 -7.60 1.69
C TYR A 56 -5.23 -7.97 0.23
N LEU A 57 -6.34 -7.47 -0.26
CA LEU A 57 -6.71 -7.48 -1.68
C LEU A 57 -7.12 -6.06 -2.05
N TYR A 58 -6.56 -5.54 -3.12
CA TYR A 58 -7.05 -4.29 -3.69
C TYR A 58 -7.21 -4.37 -5.19
N ALA A 59 -8.10 -3.54 -5.72
CA ALA A 59 -8.23 -3.29 -7.14
C ALA A 59 -8.36 -1.79 -7.38
N ASN A 60 -7.69 -1.26 -8.40
CA ASN A 60 -7.84 0.13 -8.80
C ASN A 60 -7.67 0.30 -10.30
N SER A 61 -8.31 1.32 -10.86
CA SER A 61 -8.25 1.63 -12.29
C SER A 61 -8.63 3.07 -12.56
N ALA A 62 -8.05 3.64 -13.62
CA ALA A 62 -8.57 4.87 -14.20
C ALA A 62 -9.89 4.57 -14.94
N LEU A 63 -10.86 5.51 -14.83
CA LEU A 63 -12.15 5.47 -15.51
C LEU A 63 -12.08 6.17 -16.87
N GLY A 64 -12.86 5.69 -17.83
CA GLY A 64 -13.08 6.35 -19.12
C GLY A 64 -12.69 5.50 -20.33
N LYS A 65 -13.26 5.84 -21.49
CA LYS A 65 -13.07 5.11 -22.77
C LYS A 65 -11.62 5.06 -23.27
N ASN A 66 -10.69 5.85 -22.69
CA ASN A 66 -9.27 5.84 -23.06
C ASN A 66 -8.42 4.91 -22.21
N SER A 67 -8.93 4.38 -21.10
CA SER A 67 -8.23 3.33 -20.34
C SER A 67 -8.34 1.95 -20.98
N GLY A 68 -9.17 1.80 -22.00
CA GLY A 68 -9.42 0.52 -22.68
C GLY A 68 -9.43 0.58 -24.20
N LYS A 69 -9.04 1.72 -24.83
CA LYS A 69 -9.09 1.81 -26.31
C LYS A 69 -8.04 0.96 -27.04
N ASP A 70 -7.11 0.36 -26.33
CA ASP A 70 -6.16 -0.58 -26.93
C ASP A 70 -6.64 -2.05 -26.87
N PHE A 71 -7.94 -2.30 -26.72
CA PHE A 71 -8.55 -3.60 -27.05
C PHE A 71 -8.63 -3.89 -28.55
N SER A 72 -7.93 -3.11 -29.36
CA SER A 72 -7.88 -3.27 -30.81
C SER A 72 -6.90 -4.35 -31.27
N TYR A 73 -6.60 -5.35 -30.41
CA TYR A 73 -5.85 -6.53 -30.87
C TYR A 73 -6.63 -7.42 -31.82
N LEU A 74 -7.92 -7.15 -32.02
CA LEU A 74 -8.77 -7.86 -33.00
C LEU A 74 -9.11 -7.00 -34.24
N SER A 75 -8.73 -5.73 -34.28
CA SER A 75 -8.89 -4.93 -35.49
C SER A 75 -7.59 -4.98 -36.30
N LEU A 76 -7.70 -5.51 -37.51
CA LEU A 76 -6.69 -5.46 -38.54
C LEU A 76 -6.08 -4.06 -38.64
N PRO A 77 -4.78 -3.92 -39.00
CA PRO A 77 -4.13 -2.62 -39.12
C PRO A 77 -4.88 -1.77 -40.13
N VAL A 78 -5.61 -0.78 -39.63
CA VAL A 78 -6.24 0.22 -40.49
C VAL A 78 -5.11 1.12 -40.96
N SER A 79 -4.71 0.97 -42.20
CA SER A 79 -3.74 1.80 -42.90
C SER A 79 -4.31 3.20 -43.18
N ASN A 80 -4.67 3.94 -42.12
CA ASN A 80 -5.12 5.31 -42.22
C ASN A 80 -4.18 6.23 -41.43
N PRO A 81 -3.22 6.90 -42.10
CA PRO A 81 -2.27 7.84 -41.46
C PRO A 81 -2.96 8.98 -40.70
N GLY A 82 -4.18 9.37 -41.10
CA GLY A 82 -4.97 10.41 -40.42
C GLY A 82 -5.41 10.06 -39.02
N TYR A 83 -5.59 8.77 -38.72
CA TYR A 83 -5.99 8.30 -37.39
C TYR A 83 -4.85 8.47 -36.37
N TYR A 84 -3.62 8.16 -36.77
CA TYR A 84 -2.43 8.37 -35.92
C TYR A 84 -2.19 9.83 -35.58
N ASN A 85 -2.41 10.72 -36.55
CA ASN A 85 -2.27 12.17 -36.33
C ASN A 85 -3.34 12.73 -35.37
N GLN A 86 -4.56 12.18 -35.37
CA GLN A 86 -5.60 12.55 -34.40
C GLN A 86 -5.29 12.04 -32.97
N LEU A 87 -4.67 10.88 -32.83
CA LEU A 87 -4.23 10.36 -31.53
C LEU A 87 -3.06 11.17 -30.97
N ALA A 88 -2.12 11.58 -31.81
CA ALA A 88 -0.95 12.39 -31.43
C ALA A 88 -1.33 13.83 -31.03
N GLN A 89 -2.47 14.36 -31.49
CA GLN A 89 -2.94 15.70 -31.15
C GLN A 89 -3.95 15.76 -29.99
N SER A 90 -4.27 14.65 -29.34
CA SER A 90 -5.20 14.67 -28.22
C SER A 90 -4.56 15.34 -26.99
N LYS A 91 -5.04 16.58 -26.69
CA LYS A 91 -4.65 17.29 -25.46
C LYS A 91 -4.83 16.39 -24.24
N PRO A 92 -3.90 16.43 -23.28
CA PRO A 92 -4.04 15.67 -22.05
C PRO A 92 -5.35 16.02 -21.34
N LYS A 93 -6.13 15.01 -20.97
CA LYS A 93 -7.44 15.15 -20.37
C LYS A 93 -7.41 14.82 -18.89
N VAL A 94 -8.31 15.44 -18.14
CA VAL A 94 -8.61 15.03 -16.76
C VAL A 94 -9.01 13.57 -16.77
N LYS A 95 -8.44 12.77 -15.85
CA LYS A 95 -8.78 11.37 -15.66
C LYS A 95 -9.39 11.20 -14.27
N HIS A 96 -10.36 10.32 -14.18
CA HIS A 96 -10.96 9.90 -12.93
C HIS A 96 -10.52 8.47 -12.65
N ALA A 97 -10.34 8.12 -11.40
CA ALA A 97 -9.98 6.76 -11.01
C ALA A 97 -10.77 6.33 -9.79
N ILE A 98 -11.02 5.04 -9.71
CA ILE A 98 -11.62 4.40 -8.55
C ILE A 98 -10.74 3.27 -8.06
N GLY A 99 -10.86 2.96 -6.79
CA GLY A 99 -10.23 1.82 -6.19
C GLY A 99 -11.03 1.29 -5.02
N GLY A 100 -10.80 0.02 -4.72
CA GLY A 100 -11.35 -0.65 -3.56
C GLY A 100 -10.30 -1.53 -2.93
N ARG A 101 -10.40 -1.75 -1.62
CA ARG A 101 -9.53 -2.65 -0.88
C ARG A 101 -10.29 -3.36 0.22
N VAL A 102 -9.85 -4.58 0.52
CA VAL A 102 -10.20 -5.32 1.73
C VAL A 102 -8.90 -5.75 2.40
N PHE A 103 -8.91 -5.79 3.71
CA PHE A 103 -7.75 -6.19 4.48
C PHE A 103 -8.13 -6.91 5.76
N ALA A 104 -7.23 -7.73 6.25
CA ALA A 104 -7.29 -8.36 7.56
C ALA A 104 -5.89 -8.33 8.17
N ASP A 105 -5.78 -7.75 9.35
CA ASP A 105 -4.54 -7.62 10.11
C ASP A 105 -4.74 -8.23 11.49
N SER A 106 -3.71 -8.91 12.01
CA SER A 106 -3.74 -9.50 13.35
C SER A 106 -2.36 -9.32 13.99
N TYR A 107 -2.32 -8.90 15.24
CA TYR A 107 -1.10 -8.66 16.01
C TYR A 107 -1.35 -8.83 17.51
N GLY A 108 -0.72 -9.83 18.11
CA GLY A 108 -0.96 -10.19 19.51
C GLY A 108 -2.42 -10.60 19.73
N ALA A 109 -3.06 -9.96 20.70
CA ALA A 109 -4.47 -10.13 21.01
C ALA A 109 -5.42 -9.27 20.15
N PHE A 110 -4.89 -8.44 19.25
CA PHE A 110 -5.68 -7.52 18.45
C PHE A 110 -5.81 -8.01 17.01
N SER A 111 -6.96 -7.72 16.40
CA SER A 111 -7.15 -7.88 14.96
C SER A 111 -8.03 -6.76 14.41
N GLU A 112 -7.77 -6.38 13.17
CA GLU A 112 -8.59 -5.42 12.44
C GLU A 112 -8.87 -5.98 11.04
N SER A 113 -10.13 -5.98 10.62
CA SER A 113 -10.51 -6.33 9.26
C SER A 113 -11.44 -5.27 8.69
N GLY A 114 -11.27 -4.94 7.42
CA GLY A 114 -12.04 -3.83 6.86
C GLY A 114 -12.07 -3.80 5.35
N ILE A 115 -12.90 -2.88 4.87
CA ILE A 115 -13.09 -2.55 3.47
C ILE A 115 -12.87 -1.05 3.28
N GLY A 116 -12.40 -0.66 2.11
CA GLY A 116 -12.24 0.74 1.76
C GLY A 116 -12.53 0.98 0.29
N VAL A 117 -13.01 2.17 0.00
CA VAL A 117 -13.25 2.66 -1.36
C VAL A 117 -12.56 4.00 -1.55
N ASP A 118 -12.03 4.24 -2.73
CA ASP A 118 -11.26 5.43 -3.04
C ASP A 118 -11.67 5.99 -4.40
N TYR A 119 -11.60 7.29 -4.49
CA TYR A 119 -11.76 8.04 -5.72
C TYR A 119 -10.59 8.99 -5.90
N ALA A 120 -10.06 9.08 -7.12
CA ALA A 120 -9.01 10.02 -7.47
C ALA A 120 -9.33 10.78 -8.74
N ILE A 121 -8.89 12.05 -8.78
CA ILE A 121 -8.93 12.91 -9.95
C ILE A 121 -7.51 13.27 -10.36
N HIS A 122 -7.18 13.08 -11.64
CA HIS A 122 -5.86 13.37 -12.20
C HIS A 122 -5.94 14.54 -13.15
N LEU A 123 -5.31 15.63 -12.79
CA LEU A 123 -5.27 16.88 -13.54
C LEU A 123 -3.98 16.92 -14.37
N PRO A 124 -4.07 17.05 -15.70
CA PRO A 124 -2.88 17.20 -16.52
C PRO A 124 -2.30 18.60 -16.32
N LEU A 125 -1.05 18.67 -15.89
CA LEU A 125 -0.29 19.93 -15.81
C LEU A 125 0.48 20.20 -17.11
N LYS A 126 1.03 19.14 -17.72
CA LYS A 126 1.71 19.12 -19.02
C LYS A 126 1.41 17.79 -19.71
N GLU A 127 1.89 17.60 -20.95
CA GLU A 127 1.61 16.40 -21.77
C GLU A 127 1.80 15.06 -21.02
N LYS A 128 2.83 14.95 -20.19
CA LYS A 128 3.16 13.71 -19.46
C LYS A 128 3.20 13.91 -17.94
N LEU A 129 2.88 15.10 -17.45
CA LEU A 129 2.89 15.41 -16.01
C LEU A 129 1.49 15.58 -15.49
N TYR A 130 1.13 14.81 -14.49
CA TYR A 130 -0.17 14.82 -13.82
C TYR A 130 -0.03 15.13 -12.33
N LEU A 131 -0.98 15.90 -11.82
CA LEU A 131 -1.25 16.07 -10.40
C LEU A 131 -2.55 15.34 -10.08
N SER A 132 -2.50 14.43 -9.12
CA SER A 132 -3.67 13.67 -8.66
C SER A 132 -4.01 14.02 -7.23
N PHE A 133 -5.31 14.13 -6.94
CA PHE A 133 -5.85 14.16 -5.59
C PHE A 133 -6.77 12.98 -5.40
N GLY A 134 -6.72 12.38 -4.21
CA GLY A 134 -7.53 11.22 -3.88
C GLY A 134 -8.19 11.36 -2.51
N LEU A 135 -9.42 10.87 -2.42
CA LEU A 135 -10.19 10.72 -1.19
C LEU A 135 -10.59 9.26 -1.03
N GLY A 136 -10.60 8.79 0.18
CA GLY A 136 -11.03 7.43 0.49
C GLY A 136 -11.79 7.35 1.80
N LEU A 137 -12.70 6.39 1.84
CA LEU A 137 -13.45 6.00 3.04
C LEU A 137 -13.16 4.55 3.35
N GLN A 138 -13.10 4.23 4.64
CA GLN A 138 -12.85 2.90 5.15
C GLN A 138 -13.81 2.61 6.30
N ALA A 139 -14.35 1.40 6.29
CA ALA A 139 -15.03 0.81 7.44
C ALA A 139 -14.24 -0.42 7.88
N SER A 140 -13.96 -0.54 9.16
CA SER A 140 -13.25 -1.68 9.73
C SER A 140 -13.85 -2.11 11.06
N ASN A 141 -13.70 -3.40 11.35
CA ASN A 141 -14.03 -3.98 12.65
C ASN A 141 -12.72 -4.24 13.39
N PHE A 142 -12.56 -3.59 14.52
CA PHE A 142 -11.46 -3.83 15.45
C PHE A 142 -11.93 -4.83 16.50
N TYR A 143 -11.14 -5.89 16.72
CA TYR A 143 -11.48 -6.97 17.64
C TYR A 143 -10.32 -7.22 18.60
N PHE A 144 -10.66 -7.38 19.89
CA PHE A 144 -9.75 -7.75 20.96
C PHE A 144 -10.06 -9.16 21.49
N ASP A 145 -9.14 -10.07 21.29
CA ASP A 145 -9.22 -11.46 21.75
C ASP A 145 -8.68 -11.58 23.18
N ARG A 146 -9.56 -11.60 24.15
CA ARG A 146 -9.20 -11.71 25.57
C ARG A 146 -8.43 -12.98 25.89
N SER A 147 -8.67 -14.07 25.15
CA SER A 147 -8.00 -15.35 25.40
C SER A 147 -6.50 -15.32 25.08
N LYS A 148 -6.08 -14.39 24.22
CA LYS A 148 -4.68 -14.18 23.84
C LYS A 148 -4.00 -13.06 24.61
N ALA A 149 -4.75 -12.31 25.43
CA ALA A 149 -4.19 -11.23 26.22
C ALA A 149 -3.30 -11.79 27.32
N GLN A 150 -2.03 -11.40 27.30
CA GLN A 150 -1.05 -11.73 28.33
C GLN A 150 -0.67 -10.45 29.07
N VAL A 151 -0.84 -10.41 30.37
CA VAL A 151 -0.43 -9.30 31.23
C VAL A 151 0.71 -9.75 32.13
N LEU A 152 1.66 -8.85 32.31
CA LEU A 152 2.78 -9.06 33.24
C LEU A 152 2.36 -8.82 34.69
N ASP A 153 1.38 -7.94 34.90
CA ASP A 153 0.81 -7.63 36.21
C ASP A 153 -0.72 -7.83 36.18
N ALA A 154 -1.20 -8.77 36.98
CA ALA A 154 -2.63 -9.08 37.09
C ALA A 154 -3.47 -7.93 37.69
N PHE A 155 -2.83 -6.95 38.34
CA PHE A 155 -3.47 -5.79 38.96
C PHE A 155 -3.31 -4.49 38.13
N ASP A 156 -2.92 -4.58 36.85
CA ASP A 156 -2.83 -3.41 35.98
C ASP A 156 -4.25 -2.86 35.71
N PRO A 157 -4.55 -1.60 36.14
CA PRO A 157 -5.86 -0.98 35.91
C PRO A 157 -6.23 -0.88 34.42
N SER A 158 -5.23 -0.78 33.54
CA SER A 158 -5.44 -0.76 32.09
C SER A 158 -5.99 -2.11 31.61
N TYR A 159 -5.58 -3.21 32.23
CA TYR A 159 -6.07 -4.55 31.89
C TYR A 159 -7.55 -4.72 32.24
N ASP A 160 -7.97 -4.26 33.44
CA ASP A 160 -9.38 -4.29 33.84
C ASP A 160 -10.26 -3.47 32.90
N GLN A 161 -9.76 -2.36 32.40
CA GLN A 161 -10.43 -1.55 31.40
C GLN A 161 -10.59 -2.29 30.06
N PHE A 162 -9.58 -3.04 29.63
CA PHE A 162 -9.66 -3.89 28.43
C PHE A 162 -10.62 -5.08 28.64
N LEU A 163 -10.62 -5.70 29.82
CA LEU A 163 -11.51 -6.82 30.11
C LEU A 163 -12.99 -6.41 30.20
N SER A 164 -13.27 -5.22 30.72
CA SER A 164 -14.64 -4.69 30.85
C SER A 164 -15.16 -4.03 29.58
N GLY A 165 -14.27 -3.69 28.64
CA GLY A 165 -14.61 -3.05 27.38
C GLY A 165 -15.31 -3.97 26.36
N LYS A 166 -15.76 -3.39 25.24
CA LYS A 166 -16.31 -4.17 24.11
C LYS A 166 -15.19 -4.93 23.41
N GLU A 167 -15.41 -6.20 23.09
CA GLU A 167 -14.45 -7.02 22.31
C GLU A 167 -14.36 -6.60 20.86
N SER A 168 -15.40 -5.98 20.32
CA SER A 168 -15.50 -5.60 18.91
C SER A 168 -16.01 -4.18 18.78
N GLU A 169 -15.38 -3.41 17.90
CA GLU A 169 -15.73 -2.01 17.62
C GLU A 169 -15.68 -1.73 16.12
N LEU A 170 -16.77 -1.14 15.59
CA LEU A 170 -16.86 -0.71 14.21
C LEU A 170 -16.32 0.70 14.07
N LEU A 171 -15.30 0.86 13.22
CA LEU A 171 -14.57 2.09 12.99
C LEU A 171 -14.83 2.63 11.59
N PHE A 172 -14.93 3.96 11.48
CA PHE A 172 -14.97 4.65 10.20
C PHE A 172 -13.79 5.61 10.09
N ASN A 173 -13.11 5.55 8.97
CA ASN A 173 -11.94 6.35 8.70
C ASN A 173 -12.01 7.01 7.32
N GLY A 174 -11.48 8.24 7.27
CA GLY A 174 -11.20 8.93 6.03
C GLY A 174 -9.70 8.89 5.70
N ARG A 175 -9.37 8.97 4.43
CA ARG A 175 -8.00 9.19 3.96
C ARG A 175 -7.98 10.18 2.80
N PHE A 176 -6.90 10.95 2.72
CA PHE A 176 -6.64 11.92 1.66
C PHE A 176 -5.24 11.73 1.11
N GLY A 177 -5.05 12.02 -0.17
CA GLY A 177 -3.74 11.97 -0.79
C GLY A 177 -3.58 12.96 -1.93
N ALA A 178 -2.32 13.29 -2.19
CA ALA A 178 -1.86 14.01 -3.37
C ALA A 178 -0.73 13.22 -4.03
N TYR A 179 -0.66 13.24 -5.36
CA TYR A 179 0.33 12.50 -6.13
C TYR A 179 0.72 13.25 -7.38
N ILE A 180 2.01 13.54 -7.56
CA ILE A 180 2.57 14.09 -8.79
C ILE A 180 3.28 12.96 -9.52
N TYR A 181 2.97 12.75 -10.80
CA TYR A 181 3.56 11.66 -11.52
C TYR A 181 3.74 11.93 -13.02
N THR A 182 4.76 11.28 -13.56
CA THR A 182 5.00 11.06 -14.99
C THR A 182 5.13 9.56 -15.23
N ASP A 183 5.49 9.15 -16.42
CA ASP A 183 5.85 7.75 -16.70
C ASP A 183 7.05 7.28 -15.88
N LYS A 184 7.95 8.20 -15.48
CA LYS A 184 9.20 7.93 -14.77
C LYS A 184 9.21 8.40 -13.31
N LEU A 185 8.77 9.63 -13.05
CA LEU A 185 8.78 10.24 -11.72
C LEU A 185 7.47 10.00 -11.00
N ARG A 186 7.54 9.70 -9.72
CA ARG A 186 6.40 9.56 -8.82
C ARG A 186 6.72 10.18 -7.48
N ILE A 187 5.90 11.13 -7.04
CA ILE A 187 6.00 11.77 -5.73
C ILE A 187 4.60 11.76 -5.13
N GLY A 188 4.47 11.24 -3.93
CA GLY A 188 3.19 11.14 -3.24
C GLY A 188 3.26 11.57 -1.79
N TYR A 189 2.15 12.12 -1.31
CA TYR A 189 1.91 12.37 0.10
C TYR A 189 0.47 12.00 0.43
N SER A 190 0.26 11.37 1.57
CA SER A 190 -1.08 11.01 2.04
C SER A 190 -1.20 11.06 3.55
N ILE A 191 -2.41 11.29 3.97
CA ILE A 191 -2.85 11.26 5.36
C ILE A 191 -3.94 10.21 5.47
N ASN A 192 -3.77 9.28 6.38
CA ASN A 192 -4.70 8.20 6.65
C ASN A 192 -5.22 8.32 8.09
N GLN A 193 -6.39 7.73 8.33
CA GLN A 193 -7.06 7.78 9.65
C GLN A 193 -7.40 9.22 10.07
N LEU A 194 -8.01 9.99 9.14
CA LEU A 194 -8.41 11.38 9.37
C LEU A 194 -9.56 11.54 10.37
N VAL A 195 -10.42 10.54 10.49
CA VAL A 195 -11.60 10.55 11.35
C VAL A 195 -11.43 9.47 12.41
N GLN A 196 -11.51 9.85 13.68
CA GLN A 196 -11.33 8.94 14.82
C GLN A 196 -12.66 8.69 15.51
N ASN A 197 -13.70 8.31 14.77
CA ASN A 197 -15.01 8.09 15.36
C ASN A 197 -15.36 6.60 15.37
N SER A 198 -15.71 6.11 16.59
CA SER A 198 -16.52 4.92 16.72
C SER A 198 -17.99 5.27 16.46
N LEU A 199 -18.71 4.45 15.71
CA LEU A 199 -20.15 4.64 15.48
C LEU A 199 -20.99 4.40 16.73
N THR A 200 -20.44 3.80 17.76
CA THR A 200 -21.20 3.39 18.94
C THR A 200 -21.47 4.51 19.93
N GLY A 201 -20.96 5.74 19.68
CA GLY A 201 -21.42 6.96 20.37
C GLY A 201 -21.18 7.06 21.87
N GLU A 202 -20.76 5.99 22.50
CA GLU A 202 -20.48 5.97 23.95
C GLU A 202 -18.97 6.05 24.15
N THR A 203 -18.53 7.02 24.93
CA THR A 203 -17.19 7.16 25.50
C THR A 203 -16.90 6.05 26.52
N SER A 204 -17.44 4.85 26.29
CA SER A 204 -17.16 3.68 27.13
C SER A 204 -15.70 3.30 26.95
N ALA A 205 -15.07 2.91 28.03
CA ALA A 205 -13.73 2.34 28.08
C ALA A 205 -13.60 1.19 27.09
N SER A 206 -13.33 1.54 25.80
CA SER A 206 -13.07 0.55 24.78
C SER A 206 -11.59 0.24 24.77
N ALA A 207 -11.23 -1.00 24.44
CA ALA A 207 -9.85 -1.39 24.17
C ALA A 207 -9.20 -0.51 23.06
N TYR A 208 -10.05 0.20 22.33
CA TYR A 208 -9.69 1.11 21.28
C TYR A 208 -9.36 2.51 21.82
N GLN A 209 -8.09 2.86 21.87
CA GLN A 209 -7.62 4.20 22.28
C GLN A 209 -7.53 5.19 21.10
N GLY A 210 -8.40 5.09 20.11
CA GLY A 210 -8.43 5.97 18.92
C GLY A 210 -7.23 5.76 17.99
N GLN A 211 -7.51 5.46 16.74
CA GLN A 211 -6.45 5.43 15.71
C GLN A 211 -5.87 6.85 15.54
N LYS A 212 -4.57 6.94 15.33
CA LYS A 212 -3.89 8.23 15.16
C LYS A 212 -3.63 8.50 13.68
N ILE A 213 -3.59 9.77 13.32
CA ILE A 213 -3.28 10.19 11.95
C ILE A 213 -1.94 9.62 11.53
N HIS A 214 -1.93 8.85 10.44
CA HIS A 214 -0.71 8.36 9.81
C HIS A 214 -0.43 9.13 8.53
N GLN A 215 0.82 9.56 8.38
CA GLN A 215 1.29 10.29 7.21
C GLN A 215 2.26 9.41 6.45
N PHE A 216 2.10 9.38 5.13
CA PHE A 216 2.98 8.64 4.23
C PHE A 216 3.46 9.55 3.12
N GLY A 217 4.78 9.64 2.95
CA GLY A 217 5.43 10.35 1.86
C GLY A 217 6.28 9.39 1.04
N ASN A 218 6.29 9.54 -0.27
CA ASN A 218 7.14 8.71 -1.13
C ASN A 218 7.65 9.44 -2.36
N VAL A 219 8.81 9.01 -2.84
CA VAL A 219 9.40 9.42 -4.10
C VAL A 219 10.03 8.22 -4.79
N SER A 220 9.90 8.14 -6.11
CA SER A 220 10.63 7.19 -6.94
C SER A 220 10.87 7.75 -8.32
N TYR A 221 11.97 7.33 -8.94
CA TYR A 221 12.30 7.69 -10.30
C TYR A 221 12.79 6.46 -11.07
N ARG A 222 12.25 6.23 -12.27
CA ARG A 222 12.61 5.12 -13.13
C ARG A 222 13.61 5.56 -14.21
N PHE A 223 14.75 4.92 -14.24
CA PHE A 223 15.73 4.98 -15.32
C PHE A 223 15.51 3.79 -16.25
N ASP A 224 15.27 4.04 -17.52
CA ASP A 224 15.15 3.00 -18.54
C ASP A 224 16.47 2.93 -19.33
N LEU A 225 17.17 1.81 -19.19
CA LEU A 225 18.45 1.51 -19.82
C LEU A 225 18.26 0.33 -20.78
N ASN A 226 17.64 0.59 -21.91
CA ASN A 226 17.28 -0.46 -22.88
C ASN A 226 16.29 -1.49 -22.27
N LYS A 227 16.75 -2.73 -22.06
CA LYS A 227 15.98 -3.83 -21.46
C LYS A 227 15.97 -3.77 -19.93
N ILE A 228 16.75 -2.90 -19.34
CA ILE A 228 16.92 -2.78 -17.89
C ILE A 228 16.18 -1.56 -17.38
N GLY A 229 15.36 -1.75 -16.36
CA GLY A 229 14.79 -0.66 -15.57
C GLY A 229 15.46 -0.61 -14.20
N LEU A 230 15.86 0.60 -13.79
CA LEU A 230 16.39 0.86 -12.46
C LEU A 230 15.52 1.90 -11.77
N THR A 231 15.00 1.60 -10.59
CA THR A 231 14.06 2.49 -9.88
C THR A 231 14.52 2.71 -8.45
N PRO A 232 15.39 3.72 -8.19
CA PRO A 232 15.61 4.20 -6.84
C PRO A 232 14.34 4.80 -6.28
N SER A 233 14.16 4.64 -4.96
CA SER A 233 12.95 5.02 -4.29
C SER A 233 13.18 5.28 -2.80
N ALA A 234 12.39 6.19 -2.23
CA ALA A 234 12.38 6.44 -0.81
C ALA A 234 10.94 6.65 -0.33
N ALA A 235 10.68 6.29 0.92
CA ALA A 235 9.42 6.57 1.59
C ALA A 235 9.64 6.90 3.06
N ILE A 236 8.69 7.65 3.61
CA ILE A 236 8.63 8.02 5.02
C ILE A 236 7.24 7.70 5.51
N LEU A 237 7.15 7.00 6.62
CA LEU A 237 5.91 6.76 7.35
C LEU A 237 6.04 7.38 8.75
N PHE A 238 5.13 8.27 9.05
CA PHE A 238 5.05 8.93 10.35
C PHE A 238 3.70 8.67 11.01
N ALA A 239 3.74 8.24 12.27
CA ALA A 239 2.58 8.15 13.14
C ALA A 239 2.94 8.75 14.50
N PRO A 240 2.04 9.51 15.15
CA PRO A 240 2.28 10.05 16.49
C PRO A 240 2.59 8.92 17.48
N HIS A 241 3.60 9.14 18.33
CA HIS A 241 4.08 8.20 19.35
C HIS A 241 4.71 6.90 18.80
N SER A 242 5.01 6.85 17.51
CA SER A 242 5.79 5.77 16.89
C SER A 242 7.11 6.33 16.35
N PRO A 243 8.17 5.53 16.31
CA PRO A 243 9.39 5.93 15.63
C PRO A 243 9.13 6.25 14.16
N LEU A 244 9.85 7.26 13.64
CA LEU A 244 9.78 7.59 12.21
C LEU A 244 10.35 6.43 11.40
N SER A 245 9.54 5.84 10.52
CA SER A 245 10.01 4.79 9.60
C SER A 245 10.45 5.41 8.29
N ILE A 246 11.72 5.27 7.96
CA ILE A 246 12.33 5.73 6.71
C ILE A 246 12.70 4.50 5.89
N TYR A 247 12.28 4.50 4.65
CA TYR A 247 12.53 3.44 3.69
C TYR A 247 13.34 3.98 2.52
N GLY A 248 14.44 3.33 2.19
CA GLY A 248 15.23 3.60 0.98
C GLY A 248 15.44 2.31 0.20
N GLY A 249 15.14 2.30 -1.09
CA GLY A 249 15.20 1.07 -1.87
C GLY A 249 15.55 1.27 -3.33
N LEU A 250 15.96 0.17 -3.94
CA LEU A 250 16.32 0.08 -5.35
C LEU A 250 15.62 -1.14 -5.95
N ILE A 251 14.93 -0.92 -7.06
CA ILE A 251 14.31 -1.99 -7.84
C ILE A 251 15.04 -2.06 -9.18
N PHE A 252 15.53 -3.23 -9.49
CA PHE A 252 16.09 -3.59 -10.79
C PHE A 252 15.10 -4.51 -11.51
N ASP A 253 14.77 -4.23 -12.75
CA ASP A 253 13.98 -5.12 -13.58
C ASP A 253 14.61 -5.35 -14.96
N TYR A 254 14.49 -6.56 -15.46
CA TYR A 254 14.91 -6.96 -16.79
C TYR A 254 13.70 -7.24 -17.67
N ASN A 255 13.53 -6.48 -18.74
CA ASN A 255 12.38 -6.57 -19.67
C ASN A 255 11.01 -6.49 -18.96
N ARG A 256 10.95 -5.92 -17.77
CA ARG A 256 9.74 -5.97 -16.91
C ARG A 256 9.22 -7.40 -16.61
N LEU A 257 10.04 -8.43 -16.91
CA LEU A 257 9.75 -9.85 -16.65
C LEU A 257 10.30 -10.29 -15.31
N PHE A 258 11.58 -10.06 -15.08
CA PHE A 258 12.26 -10.37 -13.82
C PHE A 258 12.48 -9.10 -13.03
N LEU A 259 12.28 -9.19 -11.74
CA LEU A 259 12.48 -8.09 -10.80
C LEU A 259 13.31 -8.58 -9.63
N ILE A 260 14.30 -7.78 -9.24
CA ILE A 260 15.07 -7.93 -8.01
C ILE A 260 14.99 -6.59 -7.29
N SER A 261 14.86 -6.62 -5.99
CA SER A 261 14.84 -5.41 -5.17
C SER A 261 15.66 -5.57 -3.92
N ALA A 262 16.26 -4.47 -3.48
CA ALA A 262 16.88 -4.35 -2.18
C ALA A 262 16.45 -3.04 -1.54
N ALA A 263 16.19 -3.05 -0.24
CA ALA A 263 15.82 -1.85 0.48
C ALA A 263 16.31 -1.92 1.92
N TYR A 264 16.45 -0.75 2.51
CA TYR A 264 16.76 -0.55 3.92
C TYR A 264 15.61 0.17 4.58
N ARG A 265 15.19 -0.31 5.73
CA ARG A 265 14.25 0.36 6.64
C ARG A 265 15.01 0.64 7.92
N ASN A 266 15.04 1.93 8.31
CA ASN A 266 15.86 2.36 9.45
C ASN A 266 15.50 1.57 10.72
N ASP A 267 16.55 1.12 11.42
CA ASP A 267 16.51 0.39 12.69
C ASP A 267 15.60 -0.85 12.75
N GLU A 268 15.12 -1.33 11.59
CA GLU A 268 14.14 -2.41 11.51
C GLU A 268 14.63 -3.59 10.68
N SER A 269 14.97 -3.35 9.40
CA SER A 269 15.30 -4.46 8.49
C SER A 269 16.01 -4.05 7.20
N ILE A 270 16.73 -5.01 6.62
CA ILE A 270 17.14 -5.01 5.22
C ILE A 270 16.17 -5.93 4.46
N VAL A 271 15.58 -5.40 3.40
CA VAL A 271 14.55 -6.09 2.61
C VAL A 271 15.14 -6.53 1.28
N PHE A 272 14.97 -7.79 0.94
CA PHE A 272 15.30 -8.35 -0.37
C PHE A 272 14.05 -8.87 -1.04
N GLY A 273 13.92 -8.65 -2.34
CA GLY A 273 12.76 -9.10 -3.09
C GLY A 273 13.13 -9.63 -4.47
N ILE A 274 12.34 -10.61 -4.90
CA ILE A 274 12.37 -11.15 -6.26
C ILE A 274 10.96 -11.14 -6.82
N GLY A 275 10.84 -11.01 -8.13
CA GLY A 275 9.55 -11.06 -8.80
C GLY A 275 9.66 -11.55 -10.24
N PHE A 276 8.60 -12.20 -10.68
CA PHE A 276 8.48 -12.71 -12.04
C PHE A 276 7.13 -12.33 -12.63
N THR A 277 7.12 -11.87 -13.87
CA THR A 277 5.90 -11.52 -14.61
C THR A 277 5.64 -12.55 -15.70
N ALA A 278 4.57 -13.33 -15.54
CA ALA A 278 4.11 -14.30 -16.52
C ALA A 278 3.02 -13.67 -17.44
N LEU A 279 2.99 -14.07 -18.70
CA LEU A 279 1.97 -13.66 -19.68
C LEU A 279 1.79 -12.12 -19.78
N LYS A 280 2.77 -11.34 -19.35
CA LYS A 280 2.75 -9.87 -19.25
C LYS A 280 1.66 -9.28 -18.32
N ILE A 281 0.80 -10.11 -17.76
CA ILE A 281 -0.35 -9.70 -16.92
C ILE A 281 -0.26 -10.19 -15.48
N PHE A 282 0.39 -11.31 -15.20
CA PHE A 282 0.51 -11.85 -13.84
C PHE A 282 1.90 -11.60 -13.30
N ARG A 283 2.01 -10.96 -12.15
CA ARG A 283 3.28 -10.82 -11.43
C ARG A 283 3.19 -11.50 -10.08
N LEU A 284 4.08 -12.43 -9.85
CA LEU A 284 4.33 -13.01 -8.54
C LEU A 284 5.60 -12.37 -7.97
N SER A 285 5.55 -11.89 -6.74
CA SER A 285 6.70 -11.32 -6.05
C SER A 285 6.79 -11.87 -4.63
N TYR A 286 7.99 -12.14 -4.20
CA TYR A 286 8.30 -12.56 -2.84
C TYR A 286 9.34 -11.61 -2.26
N THR A 287 9.14 -11.20 -1.00
CA THR A 287 10.11 -10.41 -0.24
C THR A 287 10.40 -11.04 1.10
N TYR A 288 11.65 -10.89 1.50
CA TYR A 288 12.15 -11.29 2.80
C TYR A 288 12.76 -10.07 3.50
N ASP A 289 12.28 -9.78 4.71
CA ASP A 289 12.85 -8.72 5.55
C ASP A 289 13.79 -9.38 6.57
N PHE A 290 15.09 -9.16 6.40
CA PHE A 290 16.11 -9.58 7.35
C PHE A 290 16.08 -8.62 8.54
N PRO A 291 15.72 -9.07 9.76
CA PRO A 291 15.57 -8.20 10.91
C PRO A 291 16.92 -7.65 11.38
N MET A 292 16.91 -6.44 11.91
CA MET A 292 18.05 -5.78 12.52
C MET A 292 17.76 -5.46 13.99
N GLY A 293 18.79 -5.11 14.73
CA GLY A 293 18.65 -4.75 16.13
C GLY A 293 18.20 -5.90 17.05
N ASP A 294 17.43 -5.58 18.07
CA ASP A 294 17.02 -6.56 19.07
C ASP A 294 16.03 -7.60 18.57
N VAL A 295 15.23 -7.26 17.56
CA VAL A 295 14.29 -8.21 16.93
C VAL A 295 15.01 -9.40 16.29
N GLN A 296 16.24 -9.24 15.82
CA GLN A 296 17.06 -10.32 15.25
C GLN A 296 17.31 -11.46 16.24
N LYS A 297 17.28 -11.18 17.55
CA LYS A 297 17.54 -12.19 18.59
C LYS A 297 16.39 -13.16 18.77
N VAL A 298 15.17 -12.77 18.37
CA VAL A 298 13.94 -13.52 18.66
C VAL A 298 13.13 -13.87 17.42
N SER A 299 13.49 -13.32 16.26
CA SER A 299 12.77 -13.53 15.00
C SER A 299 13.70 -13.94 13.88
N SER A 300 13.26 -14.89 13.07
CA SER A 300 13.95 -15.30 11.84
C SER A 300 13.65 -14.40 10.63
N GLY A 301 12.88 -13.30 10.80
CA GLY A 301 12.58 -12.35 9.75
C GLY A 301 11.10 -12.28 9.38
N SER A 302 10.81 -11.52 8.32
CA SER A 302 9.45 -11.36 7.82
C SER A 302 9.35 -11.73 6.34
N HIS A 303 8.23 -12.30 5.96
CA HIS A 303 7.96 -12.79 4.61
C HIS A 303 6.73 -12.09 4.04
N GLU A 304 6.79 -11.68 2.78
CA GLU A 304 5.64 -11.15 2.07
C GLU A 304 5.55 -11.77 0.67
N LEU A 305 4.35 -12.23 0.32
CA LEU A 305 4.02 -12.76 -1.00
C LEU A 305 2.97 -11.87 -1.65
N LEU A 306 3.20 -11.50 -2.91
CA LEU A 306 2.32 -10.67 -3.70
C LEU A 306 1.96 -11.36 -5.02
N LEU A 307 0.68 -11.41 -5.32
CA LEU A 307 0.16 -11.75 -6.64
C LEU A 307 -0.53 -10.52 -7.22
N LYS A 308 0.01 -9.98 -8.31
CA LYS A 308 -0.55 -8.82 -9.03
C LYS A 308 -1.06 -9.25 -10.40
N VAL A 309 -2.28 -8.84 -10.72
CA VAL A 309 -2.91 -9.00 -12.05
C VAL A 309 -3.03 -7.62 -12.68
N MET A 310 -2.43 -7.44 -13.86
CA MET A 310 -2.33 -6.19 -14.60
C MET A 310 -3.13 -6.30 -15.90
N LEU A 311 -4.42 -5.98 -15.88
CA LEU A 311 -5.27 -6.06 -17.07
C LEU A 311 -5.17 -4.74 -17.85
N ASN A 312 -5.22 -4.82 -19.17
CA ASN A 312 -5.10 -3.67 -20.09
C ASN A 312 -3.76 -2.93 -20.00
N ARG A 313 -2.68 -3.65 -19.69
CA ARG A 313 -1.33 -3.10 -19.65
C ARG A 313 -0.77 -2.94 -21.05
N LYS A 314 -0.34 -1.73 -21.42
CA LYS A 314 0.38 -1.47 -22.67
C LYS A 314 1.72 -2.21 -22.70
N ASN A 315 2.08 -2.77 -23.85
CA ASN A 315 3.39 -3.37 -24.05
C ASN A 315 4.44 -2.30 -24.31
N ALA A 316 5.66 -2.50 -23.80
CA ALA A 316 6.78 -1.60 -24.06
C ALA A 316 7.26 -1.61 -25.54
N SER A 317 6.76 -2.54 -26.36
CA SER A 317 7.02 -2.62 -27.80
C SER A 317 6.10 -1.73 -28.63
N ASP A 318 5.15 -1.05 -28.03
CA ASP A 318 4.15 -0.22 -28.68
C ASP A 318 4.50 1.29 -28.56
N GLU A 319 5.70 1.62 -28.04
CA GLU A 319 6.36 2.92 -28.06
C GLU A 319 7.53 2.89 -29.05
#